data_c9b38095d520ee1d14c3636c5aa43cac
#
_entry.id   c9b38095d520ee1d14c3636c5aa43cac
#
_cell.length_a   1.000
_cell.length_b   1.000
_cell.length_c   1.000
_cell.angle_alpha   90.00
_cell.angle_beta   90.00
_cell.angle_gamma   90.00
#
_symmetry.space_group_name_H-M   'P 1'
#
loop_
_entity.id
_entity.type
_entity.pdbx_description
1 polymer ?
#
loop_
_entity_poly.entity_id
_entity_poly.type
_entity_poly.pdbx_seq_one_letter_code
_entity_poly.pdbx_strand_id
1 'polypeptide(L)'
;LATDKEVQQSSVNITTILPGMKAEEKQTHQYLKNDLLVSFCNSMIGARIGEVMQQANPPFLSGNIGFSGFMRGYDVYDISVGAKPNGEAEALEAILTENERARRYGFTPTELERVKTNMLVGLESTYKVKDRIPNENLIKSMQAHFLEQKPMVDFAYYYDFVTRLIPTITVEEVNAKFAEGNIGNNRTIVINGPSEGVTHLTREEVLAIMDKVSKADIAPYQDEVAVGSLIDEELPGSKIVAEKALPDFEAVEWTLGNGAKVVF
;
A
#
# COMPACT_ATOMS: atom_id res chain seq x y z
N LEU A 1 8.44 9.92 23.87
CA LEU A 1 7.07 9.71 24.32
C LEU A 1 6.32 11.03 24.25
N ALA A 2 5.18 11.05 23.61
CA ALA A 2 4.23 12.18 23.57
C ALA A 2 2.86 11.66 24.04
N THR A 3 2.30 12.30 25.06
CA THR A 3 1.02 11.88 25.64
C THR A 3 0.05 13.04 25.73
N ASP A 4 -1.23 12.75 25.53
CA ASP A 4 -2.31 13.72 25.66
C ASP A 4 -3.56 13.03 26.24
N LYS A 5 -4.40 13.80 26.97
CA LYS A 5 -5.63 13.29 27.58
C LYS A 5 -6.72 12.98 26.55
N GLU A 6 -6.67 13.64 25.39
CA GLU A 6 -7.67 13.47 24.34
C GLU A 6 -7.33 12.31 23.40
N VAL A 7 -6.08 11.81 23.44
CA VAL A 7 -5.66 10.65 22.63
C VAL A 7 -6.28 9.39 23.22
N GLN A 8 -6.98 8.63 22.34
CA GLN A 8 -7.71 7.42 22.73
C GLN A 8 -6.90 6.14 22.50
N GLN A 9 -5.89 6.18 21.61
CA GLN A 9 -5.17 5.02 21.14
C GLN A 9 -3.66 5.27 21.14
N SER A 10 -2.90 4.31 21.60
CA SER A 10 -1.43 4.36 21.49
C SER A 10 -0.98 4.01 20.07
N SER A 11 0.08 4.69 19.63
CA SER A 11 0.80 4.36 18.40
C SER A 11 2.31 4.42 18.59
N VAL A 12 3.02 3.55 17.88
CA VAL A 12 4.48 3.59 17.79
C VAL A 12 4.86 3.89 16.34
N ASN A 13 5.68 4.92 16.14
CA ASN A 13 6.10 5.38 14.82
C ASN A 13 7.64 5.37 14.77
N ILE A 14 8.19 4.71 13.77
CA ILE A 14 9.62 4.65 13.48
C ILE A 14 9.83 5.28 12.12
N THR A 15 10.43 6.47 12.08
CA THR A 15 10.70 7.21 10.87
C THR A 15 12.19 7.21 10.57
N THR A 16 12.58 6.71 9.41
CA THR A 16 13.94 6.76 8.88
C THR A 16 14.01 7.85 7.81
N ILE A 17 14.83 8.87 8.00
CA ILE A 17 15.00 9.96 7.03
C ILE A 17 15.97 9.50 5.94
N LEU A 18 15.54 9.62 4.69
CA LEU A 18 16.28 9.24 3.49
C LEU A 18 16.57 10.49 2.63
N PRO A 19 17.68 10.49 1.86
CA PRO A 19 17.87 11.53 0.88
C PRO A 19 16.82 11.39 -0.23
N GLY A 20 16.12 12.48 -0.52
CA GLY A 20 15.22 12.56 -1.68
C GLY A 20 16.00 12.73 -2.98
N MET A 21 15.37 12.41 -4.11
CA MET A 21 15.96 12.65 -5.43
C MET A 21 16.17 14.15 -5.67
N LYS A 22 17.29 14.49 -6.30
CA LYS A 22 17.61 15.87 -6.66
C LYS A 22 16.63 16.40 -7.73
N ALA A 23 16.50 17.71 -7.78
CA ALA A 23 15.60 18.38 -8.70
C ALA A 23 15.83 17.99 -10.18
N GLU A 24 17.10 17.92 -10.59
CA GLU A 24 17.49 17.58 -11.95
C GLU A 24 17.11 16.14 -12.33
N GLU A 25 17.13 15.24 -11.35
CA GLU A 25 16.78 13.83 -11.53
C GLU A 25 15.28 13.62 -11.65
N LYS A 26 14.46 14.50 -11.05
CA LYS A 26 13.00 14.40 -11.06
C LYS A 26 12.37 14.60 -12.44
N GLN A 27 13.05 15.29 -13.37
CA GLN A 27 12.55 15.52 -14.73
C GLN A 27 12.97 14.40 -15.70
N THR A 28 13.06 13.16 -15.22
CA THR A 28 13.54 12.01 -16.00
C THR A 28 12.59 10.83 -15.94
N HIS A 29 12.68 9.93 -16.91
CA HIS A 29 11.99 8.63 -16.88
C HIS A 29 12.42 7.77 -15.69
N GLN A 30 13.65 7.94 -15.21
CA GLN A 30 14.16 7.23 -14.03
C GLN A 30 13.39 7.63 -12.77
N TYR A 31 12.98 8.90 -12.66
CA TYR A 31 12.12 9.34 -11.57
C TYR A 31 10.76 8.62 -11.61
N LEU A 32 10.11 8.56 -12.78
CA LEU A 32 8.83 7.85 -12.94
C LEU A 32 8.97 6.36 -12.62
N LYS A 33 10.07 5.75 -13.02
CA LYS A 33 10.36 4.34 -12.65
C LYS A 33 10.54 4.18 -11.15
N ASN A 34 11.30 5.07 -10.50
CA ASN A 34 11.49 5.04 -9.05
C ASN A 34 10.16 5.22 -8.28
N ASP A 35 9.30 6.10 -8.75
CA ASP A 35 7.97 6.33 -8.18
C ASP A 35 7.08 5.07 -8.27
N LEU A 36 7.15 4.34 -9.39
CA LEU A 36 6.50 3.04 -9.54
C LEU A 36 7.08 1.99 -8.59
N LEU A 37 8.40 1.91 -8.45
CA LEU A 37 9.04 0.97 -7.51
C LEU A 37 8.62 1.24 -6.08
N VAL A 38 8.58 2.51 -5.66
CA VAL A 38 8.04 2.93 -4.36
C VAL A 38 6.59 2.50 -4.20
N SER A 39 5.77 2.75 -5.21
CA SER A 39 4.35 2.36 -5.21
C SER A 39 4.17 0.85 -5.08
N PHE A 40 5.00 0.06 -5.77
CA PHE A 40 4.98 -1.40 -5.66
C PHE A 40 5.42 -1.87 -4.28
N CYS A 41 6.52 -1.35 -3.73
CA CYS A 41 6.95 -1.65 -2.37
C CYS A 41 5.83 -1.41 -1.36
N ASN A 42 5.23 -0.21 -1.39
CA ASN A 42 4.17 0.18 -0.47
C ASN A 42 2.92 -0.71 -0.61
N SER A 43 2.53 -1.05 -1.85
CA SER A 43 1.38 -1.91 -2.10
C SER A 43 1.60 -3.34 -1.63
N MET A 44 2.78 -3.90 -1.88
CA MET A 44 3.09 -5.29 -1.52
C MET A 44 3.22 -5.46 -0.01
N ILE A 45 3.96 -4.59 0.68
CA ILE A 45 4.05 -4.65 2.13
C ILE A 45 2.72 -4.32 2.80
N GLY A 46 1.96 -3.37 2.24
CA GLY A 46 0.62 -3.02 2.71
C GLY A 46 -0.36 -4.18 2.63
N ALA A 47 -0.27 -5.01 1.58
CA ALA A 47 -1.07 -6.24 1.46
C ALA A 47 -0.77 -7.23 2.59
N ARG A 48 0.51 -7.50 2.88
CA ARG A 48 0.92 -8.37 4.00
C ARG A 48 0.44 -7.85 5.36
N ILE A 49 0.56 -6.54 5.59
CA ILE A 49 0.03 -5.91 6.80
C ILE A 49 -1.50 -6.06 6.87
N GLY A 50 -2.19 -5.92 5.74
CA GLY A 50 -3.63 -6.16 5.63
C GLY A 50 -4.03 -7.58 6.02
N GLU A 51 -3.29 -8.59 5.59
CA GLU A 51 -3.50 -9.99 5.98
C GLU A 51 -3.35 -10.22 7.50
N VAL A 52 -2.32 -9.63 8.10
CA VAL A 52 -2.14 -9.68 9.56
C VAL A 52 -3.33 -9.06 10.29
N MET A 53 -3.86 -7.95 9.76
CA MET A 53 -5.03 -7.26 10.34
C MET A 53 -6.34 -8.03 10.17
N GLN A 54 -6.43 -8.93 9.21
CA GLN A 54 -7.62 -9.77 8.96
C GLN A 54 -7.67 -11.04 9.82
N GLN A 55 -6.65 -11.32 10.62
CA GLN A 55 -6.65 -12.45 11.55
C GLN A 55 -7.77 -12.30 12.60
N ALA A 56 -8.24 -13.42 13.15
CA ALA A 56 -9.30 -13.40 14.17
C ALA A 56 -8.94 -12.58 15.42
N ASN A 57 -7.66 -12.53 15.77
CA ASN A 57 -7.12 -11.69 16.84
C ASN A 57 -5.83 -11.01 16.36
N PRO A 58 -5.95 -9.93 15.58
CA PRO A 58 -4.77 -9.27 15.04
C PRO A 58 -3.92 -8.66 16.16
N PRO A 59 -2.58 -8.62 16.03
CA PRO A 59 -1.70 -8.10 17.11
C PRO A 59 -1.76 -6.58 17.25
N PHE A 60 -2.35 -5.88 16.27
CA PHE A 60 -2.49 -4.42 16.25
C PHE A 60 -3.79 -3.99 15.59
N LEU A 61 -4.20 -2.73 15.81
CA LEU A 61 -5.43 -2.16 15.27
C LEU A 61 -5.22 -1.51 13.90
N SER A 62 -4.03 -1.00 13.64
CA SER A 62 -3.63 -0.44 12.35
C SER A 62 -2.13 -0.59 12.19
N GLY A 63 -1.67 -0.73 10.96
CA GLY A 63 -0.25 -0.83 10.63
C GLY A 63 0.04 -0.25 9.25
N ASN A 64 1.20 0.36 9.12
CA ASN A 64 1.72 0.82 7.84
C ASN A 64 3.25 0.71 7.82
N ILE A 65 3.77 0.27 6.70
CA ILE A 65 5.19 0.29 6.37
C ILE A 65 5.31 0.86 4.96
N GLY A 66 6.25 1.78 4.73
CA GLY A 66 6.47 2.26 3.37
C GLY A 66 7.27 3.54 3.25
N PHE A 67 7.47 3.93 2.02
CA PHE A 67 8.14 5.16 1.64
C PHE A 67 7.12 6.28 1.44
N SER A 68 7.48 7.48 1.84
CA SER A 68 6.71 8.70 1.54
C SER A 68 7.62 9.93 1.43
N GLY A 69 7.09 10.98 0.80
CA GLY A 69 7.76 12.28 0.81
C GLY A 69 7.66 12.93 2.19
N PHE A 70 8.73 13.54 2.68
CA PHE A 70 8.75 14.23 3.97
C PHE A 70 8.83 15.74 3.81
N MET A 71 9.91 16.20 3.27
CA MET A 71 10.14 17.63 2.98
C MET A 71 11.04 17.77 1.76
N ARG A 72 11.20 18.98 1.24
CA ARG A 72 12.03 19.20 0.06
C ARG A 72 13.45 18.65 0.27
N GLY A 73 13.86 17.72 -0.59
CA GLY A 73 15.16 17.06 -0.58
C GLY A 73 15.26 15.86 0.36
N TYR A 74 14.18 15.50 1.05
CA TYR A 74 14.15 14.34 1.96
C TYR A 74 12.88 13.54 1.78
N ASP A 75 13.04 12.24 1.72
CA ASP A 75 11.99 11.23 1.82
C ASP A 75 12.07 10.53 3.18
N VAL A 76 11.08 9.73 3.50
CA VAL A 76 11.11 8.90 4.71
C VAL A 76 10.70 7.47 4.38
N TYR A 77 11.24 6.57 5.18
CA TYR A 77 10.71 5.22 5.32
C TYR A 77 10.09 5.10 6.71
N ASP A 78 8.79 4.91 6.74
CA ASP A 78 8.01 4.88 7.97
C ASP A 78 7.52 3.47 8.29
N ILE A 79 7.62 3.12 9.57
CA ILE A 79 6.95 1.97 10.17
C ILE A 79 6.05 2.55 11.26
N SER A 80 4.74 2.43 11.11
CA SER A 80 3.80 2.89 12.10
C SER A 80 2.79 1.82 12.48
N VAL A 81 2.45 1.75 13.77
CA VAL A 81 1.50 0.77 14.29
C VAL A 81 0.62 1.39 15.36
N GLY A 82 -0.69 1.18 15.24
CA GLY A 82 -1.68 1.54 16.26
C GLY A 82 -1.96 0.33 17.16
N ALA A 83 -1.68 0.47 18.45
CA ALA A 83 -1.74 -0.61 19.42
C ALA A 83 -3.13 -0.74 20.06
N LYS A 84 -3.48 -1.96 20.48
CA LYS A 84 -4.56 -2.20 21.45
C LYS A 84 -4.21 -1.58 22.80
N PRO A 85 -5.17 -1.33 23.68
CA PRO A 85 -4.87 -0.87 25.05
C PRO A 85 -3.81 -1.77 25.72
N ASN A 86 -2.72 -1.18 26.19
CA ASN A 86 -1.55 -1.88 26.77
C ASN A 86 -0.87 -2.91 25.84
N GLY A 87 -1.12 -2.83 24.53
CA GLY A 87 -0.60 -3.76 23.51
C GLY A 87 0.56 -3.20 22.68
N GLU A 88 1.24 -2.15 23.12
CA GLU A 88 2.31 -1.51 22.32
C GLU A 88 3.46 -2.47 22.00
N ALA A 89 3.85 -3.32 22.94
CA ALA A 89 4.93 -4.29 22.75
C ALA A 89 4.58 -5.34 21.69
N GLU A 90 3.39 -5.93 21.77
CA GLU A 90 2.89 -6.92 20.82
C GLU A 90 2.76 -6.30 19.42
N ALA A 91 2.19 -5.11 19.35
CA ALA A 91 2.01 -4.38 18.10
C ALA A 91 3.35 -4.05 17.42
N LEU A 92 4.31 -3.52 18.20
CA LEU A 92 5.64 -3.18 17.72
C LEU A 92 6.41 -4.43 17.26
N GLU A 93 6.38 -5.50 18.03
CA GLU A 93 7.04 -6.76 17.66
C GLU A 93 6.46 -7.32 16.36
N ALA A 94 5.14 -7.33 16.21
CA ALA A 94 4.47 -7.87 15.04
C ALA A 94 4.78 -7.06 13.77
N ILE A 95 4.66 -5.73 13.81
CA ILE A 95 4.93 -4.89 12.63
C ILE A 95 6.41 -4.97 12.22
N LEU A 96 7.33 -4.99 13.20
CA LEU A 96 8.75 -5.16 12.93
C LEU A 96 9.09 -6.54 12.37
N THR A 97 8.36 -7.58 12.77
CA THR A 97 8.52 -8.94 12.23
C THR A 97 8.17 -8.97 10.75
N GLU A 98 7.08 -8.32 10.33
CA GLU A 98 6.72 -8.24 8.91
C GLU A 98 7.73 -7.41 8.10
N ASN A 99 8.20 -6.30 8.66
CA ASN A 99 9.28 -5.52 8.04
C ASN A 99 10.56 -6.34 7.85
N GLU A 100 10.97 -7.06 8.90
CA GLU A 100 12.19 -7.89 8.87
C GLU A 100 12.03 -9.09 7.94
N ARG A 101 10.83 -9.70 7.85
CA ARG A 101 10.51 -10.75 6.89
C ARG A 101 10.70 -10.27 5.46
N ALA A 102 10.11 -9.11 5.13
CA ALA A 102 10.26 -8.53 3.80
C ALA A 102 11.72 -8.12 3.51
N ARG A 103 12.44 -7.60 4.49
CA ARG A 103 13.86 -7.26 4.36
C ARG A 103 14.74 -8.47 4.07
N ARG A 104 14.51 -9.61 4.75
CA ARG A 104 15.35 -10.83 4.62
C ARG A 104 15.06 -11.61 3.35
N TYR A 105 13.79 -11.77 3.02
CA TYR A 105 13.35 -12.71 1.99
C TYR A 105 12.77 -12.01 0.75
N GLY A 106 12.54 -10.70 0.84
CA GLY A 106 11.92 -9.94 -0.24
C GLY A 106 10.45 -10.25 -0.45
N PHE A 107 9.96 -9.78 -1.58
CA PHE A 107 8.63 -10.08 -2.10
C PHE A 107 8.70 -11.21 -3.12
N THR A 108 7.55 -11.85 -3.37
CA THR A 108 7.44 -12.95 -4.33
C THR A 108 7.04 -12.46 -5.72
N PRO A 109 7.34 -13.22 -6.78
CA PRO A 109 6.86 -12.88 -8.13
C PRO A 109 5.32 -12.80 -8.22
N THR A 110 4.59 -13.62 -7.46
CA THR A 110 3.13 -13.65 -7.45
C THR A 110 2.52 -12.40 -6.82
N GLU A 111 3.12 -11.86 -5.75
CA GLU A 111 2.73 -10.56 -5.19
C GLU A 111 2.94 -9.44 -6.22
N LEU A 112 4.09 -9.44 -6.91
CA LEU A 112 4.39 -8.44 -7.93
C LEU A 112 3.38 -8.49 -9.08
N GLU A 113 3.05 -9.66 -9.60
CA GLU A 113 2.08 -9.78 -10.70
C GLU A 113 0.67 -9.31 -10.30
N ARG A 114 0.25 -9.53 -9.05
CA ARG A 114 -1.00 -8.97 -8.53
C ARG A 114 -0.98 -7.43 -8.54
N VAL A 115 0.10 -6.85 -8.03
CA VAL A 115 0.21 -5.38 -7.97
C VAL A 115 0.28 -4.78 -9.36
N LYS A 116 1.03 -5.38 -10.30
CA LYS A 116 1.05 -4.96 -11.71
C LYS A 116 -0.35 -4.96 -12.32
N THR A 117 -1.07 -6.07 -12.15
CA THR A 117 -2.44 -6.22 -12.67
C THR A 117 -3.37 -5.15 -12.12
N ASN A 118 -3.40 -4.96 -10.81
CA ASN A 118 -4.24 -3.98 -10.16
C ASN A 118 -3.91 -2.55 -10.59
N MET A 119 -2.62 -2.24 -10.75
CA MET A 119 -2.18 -0.92 -11.20
C MET A 119 -2.58 -0.66 -12.64
N LEU A 120 -2.43 -1.63 -13.55
CA LEU A 120 -2.85 -1.50 -14.94
C LEU A 120 -4.36 -1.29 -15.07
N VAL A 121 -5.17 -2.04 -14.31
CA VAL A 121 -6.63 -1.86 -14.26
C VAL A 121 -7.00 -0.47 -13.74
N GLY A 122 -6.34 0.00 -12.67
CA GLY A 122 -6.56 1.34 -12.12
C GLY A 122 -6.20 2.46 -13.11
N LEU A 123 -5.06 2.30 -13.80
CA LEU A 123 -4.61 3.24 -14.83
C LEU A 123 -5.60 3.29 -16.02
N GLU A 124 -6.05 2.15 -16.51
CA GLU A 124 -7.03 2.07 -17.59
C GLU A 124 -8.35 2.75 -17.19
N SER A 125 -8.83 2.48 -15.98
CA SER A 125 -10.05 3.10 -15.45
C SER A 125 -9.93 4.62 -15.37
N THR A 126 -8.79 5.12 -14.91
CA THR A 126 -8.51 6.57 -14.85
C THR A 126 -8.39 7.17 -16.25
N TYR A 127 -7.77 6.44 -17.18
CA TYR A 127 -7.61 6.91 -18.56
C TYR A 127 -8.97 7.08 -19.29
N LYS A 128 -9.92 6.17 -19.03
CA LYS A 128 -11.28 6.27 -19.59
C LYS A 128 -12.03 7.54 -19.18
N VAL A 129 -11.69 8.11 -18.02
CA VAL A 129 -12.31 9.33 -17.49
C VAL A 129 -11.35 10.53 -17.43
N LYS A 130 -10.24 10.49 -18.15
CA LYS A 130 -9.18 11.53 -18.11
C LYS A 130 -9.69 12.95 -18.35
N ASP A 131 -10.73 13.11 -19.18
CA ASP A 131 -11.31 14.42 -19.51
C ASP A 131 -12.24 14.94 -18.40
N ARG A 132 -12.46 14.16 -17.35
CA ARG A 132 -13.28 14.49 -16.17
C ARG A 132 -12.49 14.56 -14.88
N ILE A 133 -11.17 14.69 -14.96
CA ILE A 133 -10.30 14.81 -13.79
C ILE A 133 -10.70 16.08 -13.02
N PRO A 134 -10.97 15.99 -11.71
CA PRO A 134 -11.29 17.14 -10.88
C PRO A 134 -10.17 18.19 -10.92
N ASN A 135 -10.54 19.47 -11.01
CA ASN A 135 -9.59 20.58 -11.01
C ASN A 135 -8.66 20.57 -9.79
N GLU A 136 -9.14 20.09 -8.64
CA GLU A 136 -8.33 19.93 -7.43
C GLU A 136 -7.09 19.04 -7.67
N ASN A 137 -7.24 17.94 -8.41
CA ASN A 137 -6.11 17.06 -8.73
C ASN A 137 -5.10 17.72 -9.66
N LEU A 138 -5.59 18.52 -10.63
CA LEU A 138 -4.73 19.31 -11.51
C LEU A 138 -3.95 20.37 -10.72
N ILE A 139 -4.62 21.07 -9.81
CA ILE A 139 -3.98 22.08 -8.94
C ILE A 139 -2.91 21.42 -8.05
N LYS A 140 -3.20 20.27 -7.44
CA LYS A 140 -2.20 19.51 -6.66
C LYS A 140 -0.98 19.13 -7.50
N SER A 141 -1.18 18.71 -8.74
CA SER A 141 -0.08 18.39 -9.66
C SER A 141 0.75 19.63 -10.00
N MET A 142 0.11 20.77 -10.24
CA MET A 142 0.79 22.05 -10.50
C MET A 142 1.58 22.52 -9.26
N GLN A 143 1.00 22.39 -8.07
CA GLN A 143 1.69 22.72 -6.81
C GLN A 143 2.91 21.82 -6.60
N ALA A 144 2.77 20.50 -6.79
CA ALA A 144 3.88 19.55 -6.67
C ALA A 144 4.99 19.85 -7.70
N HIS A 145 4.61 20.21 -8.94
CA HIS A 145 5.58 20.64 -9.93
C HIS A 145 6.35 21.90 -9.50
N PHE A 146 5.64 22.93 -9.07
CA PHE A 146 6.25 24.21 -8.67
C PHE A 146 7.07 24.12 -7.39
N LEU A 147 6.52 23.47 -6.35
CA LEU A 147 7.14 23.43 -5.02
C LEU A 147 8.20 22.34 -4.89
N GLU A 148 7.97 21.17 -5.49
CA GLU A 148 8.78 19.97 -5.30
C GLU A 148 9.54 19.56 -6.57
N GLN A 149 9.31 20.27 -7.67
CA GLN A 149 9.89 20.01 -8.99
C GLN A 149 9.58 18.59 -9.52
N LYS A 150 8.43 18.05 -9.13
CA LYS A 150 7.93 16.79 -9.69
C LYS A 150 7.59 16.98 -11.18
N PRO A 151 7.74 15.96 -12.03
CA PRO A 151 7.39 16.07 -13.43
C PRO A 151 5.89 16.34 -13.58
N MET A 152 5.55 17.26 -14.45
CA MET A 152 4.17 17.49 -14.86
C MET A 152 4.05 17.08 -16.32
N VAL A 153 3.57 15.86 -16.54
CA VAL A 153 3.42 15.28 -17.87
C VAL A 153 1.96 15.17 -18.24
N ASP A 154 1.66 15.23 -19.53
CA ASP A 154 0.33 14.91 -20.04
C ASP A 154 -0.10 13.49 -19.61
N PHE A 155 -1.37 13.34 -19.23
CA PHE A 155 -1.83 12.06 -18.67
C PHE A 155 -1.84 10.94 -19.73
N ALA A 156 -2.08 11.24 -20.99
CA ALA A 156 -2.04 10.24 -22.05
C ALA A 156 -0.60 9.76 -22.29
N TYR A 157 0.38 10.68 -22.23
CA TYR A 157 1.79 10.32 -22.26
C TYR A 157 2.20 9.46 -21.07
N TYR A 158 1.79 9.85 -19.86
CA TYR A 158 2.05 9.09 -18.63
C TYR A 158 1.48 7.67 -18.72
N TYR A 159 0.22 7.56 -19.15
CA TYR A 159 -0.47 6.28 -19.34
C TYR A 159 0.29 5.36 -20.30
N ASP A 160 0.63 5.85 -21.50
CA ASP A 160 1.36 5.08 -22.50
C ASP A 160 2.74 4.64 -21.98
N PHE A 161 3.47 5.55 -21.34
CA PHE A 161 4.80 5.26 -20.80
C PHE A 161 4.73 4.20 -19.68
N VAL A 162 3.85 4.40 -18.70
CA VAL A 162 3.75 3.54 -17.52
C VAL A 162 3.20 2.16 -17.88
N THR A 163 2.22 2.07 -18.78
CA THR A 163 1.66 0.80 -19.26
C THR A 163 2.72 -0.07 -19.93
N ARG A 164 3.67 0.52 -20.65
CA ARG A 164 4.82 -0.20 -21.23
C ARG A 164 5.90 -0.54 -20.21
N LEU A 165 6.07 0.28 -19.18
CA LEU A 165 7.11 0.11 -18.17
C LEU A 165 6.75 -0.97 -17.14
N ILE A 166 5.50 -0.99 -16.65
CA ILE A 166 5.05 -1.93 -15.59
C ILE A 166 5.43 -3.38 -15.87
N PRO A 167 5.19 -3.95 -17.08
CA PRO A 167 5.57 -5.35 -17.36
C PRO A 167 7.06 -5.64 -17.26
N THR A 168 7.91 -4.63 -17.43
CA THR A 168 9.37 -4.80 -17.42
C THR A 168 10.00 -4.78 -16.03
N ILE A 169 9.24 -4.32 -15.01
CA ILE A 169 9.74 -4.26 -13.63
C ILE A 169 9.85 -5.68 -13.07
N THR A 170 10.99 -5.98 -12.47
CA THR A 170 11.27 -7.30 -11.87
C THR A 170 11.13 -7.26 -10.36
N VAL A 171 10.96 -8.44 -9.75
CA VAL A 171 10.87 -8.55 -8.28
C VAL A 171 12.17 -8.17 -7.60
N GLU A 172 13.31 -8.40 -8.27
CA GLU A 172 14.63 -8.02 -7.78
C GLU A 172 14.78 -6.50 -7.68
N GLU A 173 14.25 -5.75 -8.65
CA GLU A 173 14.24 -4.28 -8.62
C GLU A 173 13.39 -3.75 -7.47
N VAL A 174 12.22 -4.36 -7.21
CA VAL A 174 11.36 -3.99 -6.08
C VAL A 174 12.03 -4.33 -4.75
N ASN A 175 12.65 -5.50 -4.64
CA ASN A 175 13.36 -5.92 -3.44
C ASN A 175 14.57 -5.03 -3.15
N ALA A 176 15.32 -4.64 -4.18
CA ALA A 176 16.43 -3.70 -4.05
C ALA A 176 15.93 -2.33 -3.56
N LYS A 177 14.80 -1.85 -4.11
CA LYS A 177 14.18 -0.59 -3.65
C LYS A 177 13.72 -0.68 -2.20
N PHE A 178 13.07 -1.77 -1.81
CA PHE A 178 12.60 -1.96 -0.43
C PHE A 178 13.77 -1.97 0.58
N ALA A 179 14.90 -2.53 0.20
CA ALA A 179 16.10 -2.57 1.04
C ALA A 179 16.65 -1.17 1.37
N GLU A 180 16.44 -0.16 0.51
CA GLU A 180 16.89 1.22 0.74
C GLU A 180 16.26 1.85 2.00
N GLY A 181 15.04 1.43 2.41
CA GLY A 181 14.36 1.92 3.61
C GLY A 181 14.98 1.41 4.92
N ASN A 182 15.70 0.29 4.87
CA ASN A 182 16.18 -0.41 6.05
C ASN A 182 17.62 -0.06 6.43
N ILE A 183 18.02 1.19 6.28
CA ILE A 183 19.32 1.69 6.74
C ILE A 183 19.30 1.84 8.27
N GLY A 184 20.18 1.20 8.98
CA GLY A 184 20.20 1.12 10.46
C GLY A 184 20.42 2.43 11.23
N ASN A 185 20.55 3.57 10.55
CA ASN A 185 20.83 4.90 11.12
C ASN A 185 19.77 5.94 10.72
N ASN A 186 19.93 7.17 11.21
CA ASN A 186 19.06 8.32 10.91
C ASN A 186 17.58 8.06 11.21
N ARG A 187 17.31 7.45 12.37
CA ARG A 187 16.00 6.95 12.76
C ARG A 187 15.48 7.68 13.99
N THR A 188 14.22 8.10 13.93
CA THR A 188 13.46 8.64 15.06
C THR A 188 12.36 7.67 15.46
N ILE A 189 12.17 7.46 16.75
CA ILE A 189 11.10 6.61 17.30
C ILE A 189 10.24 7.48 18.19
N VAL A 190 8.94 7.53 17.92
CA VAL A 190 7.96 8.29 18.68
C VAL A 190 6.83 7.36 19.12
N ILE A 191 6.52 7.37 20.40
CA ILE A 191 5.32 6.74 20.97
C ILE A 191 4.34 7.87 21.30
N ASN A 192 3.13 7.78 20.77
CA ASN A 192 2.03 8.66 21.11
C ASN A 192 0.94 7.85 21.80
N GLY A 193 0.31 8.42 22.81
CA GLY A 193 -0.78 7.71 23.49
C GLY A 193 -1.48 8.51 24.58
N PRO A 194 -2.49 7.90 25.23
CA PRO A 194 -3.16 8.52 26.37
C PRO A 194 -2.19 8.85 27.52
N SER A 195 -2.44 9.95 28.21
CA SER A 195 -1.62 10.31 29.39
C SER A 195 -1.96 9.54 30.66
N GLU A 196 -3.10 8.83 30.68
CA GLU A 196 -3.62 8.10 31.83
C GLU A 196 -4.18 6.72 31.42
N GLY A 197 -4.14 5.75 32.31
CA GLY A 197 -4.75 4.42 32.11
C GLY A 197 -3.98 3.45 31.22
N VAL A 198 -2.82 3.84 30.71
CA VAL A 198 -1.95 3.02 29.84
C VAL A 198 -0.50 3.10 30.33
N THR A 199 0.21 1.99 30.25
CA THR A 199 1.66 1.96 30.45
C THR A 199 2.34 1.96 29.09
N HIS A 200 3.13 3.00 28.83
CA HIS A 200 3.87 3.13 27.58
C HIS A 200 5.23 2.45 27.66
N LEU A 201 5.70 1.95 26.50
CA LEU A 201 7.04 1.38 26.37
C LEU A 201 8.12 2.42 26.71
N THR A 202 9.10 1.97 27.47
CA THR A 202 10.35 2.70 27.67
C THR A 202 11.26 2.58 26.46
N ARG A 203 12.27 3.43 26.41
CA ARG A 203 13.31 3.36 25.37
C ARG A 203 14.00 1.99 25.34
N GLU A 204 14.32 1.47 26.52
CA GLU A 204 15.00 0.19 26.71
C GLU A 204 14.16 -0.98 26.20
N GLU A 205 12.86 -0.97 26.45
CA GLU A 205 11.93 -1.99 25.96
C GLU A 205 11.79 -1.94 24.43
N VAL A 206 11.67 -0.75 23.85
CA VAL A 206 11.62 -0.60 22.38
C VAL A 206 12.89 -1.15 21.74
N LEU A 207 14.06 -0.80 22.27
CA LEU A 207 15.35 -1.29 21.74
C LEU A 207 15.50 -2.80 21.92
N ALA A 208 15.01 -3.35 23.04
CA ALA A 208 15.01 -4.79 23.28
C ALA A 208 14.11 -5.55 22.29
N ILE A 209 12.92 -5.02 21.98
CA ILE A 209 12.03 -5.59 20.95
C ILE A 209 12.71 -5.55 19.56
N MET A 210 13.32 -4.43 19.19
CA MET A 210 14.04 -4.31 17.92
C MET A 210 15.19 -5.32 17.82
N ASP A 211 15.97 -5.46 18.87
CA ASP A 211 17.07 -6.44 18.93
C ASP A 211 16.55 -7.88 18.87
N LYS A 212 15.48 -8.20 19.61
CA LYS A 212 14.80 -9.50 19.58
C LYS A 212 14.37 -9.87 18.16
N VAL A 213 13.64 -8.98 17.47
CA VAL A 213 13.14 -9.23 16.12
C VAL A 213 14.30 -9.38 15.12
N SER A 214 15.35 -8.57 15.26
CA SER A 214 16.52 -8.66 14.39
C SER A 214 17.26 -10.00 14.45
N LYS A 215 17.13 -10.73 15.57
CA LYS A 215 17.76 -12.03 15.81
C LYS A 215 16.78 -13.21 15.71
N ALA A 216 15.48 -12.93 15.61
CA ALA A 216 14.45 -13.96 15.57
C ALA A 216 14.60 -14.85 14.32
N ASP A 217 14.23 -16.12 14.47
CA ASP A 217 14.02 -17.03 13.34
C ASP A 217 12.65 -16.75 12.73
N ILE A 218 12.65 -16.02 11.62
CA ILE A 218 11.44 -15.58 10.92
C ILE A 218 11.31 -16.40 9.66
N ALA A 219 10.21 -17.12 9.49
CA ALA A 219 9.93 -17.87 8.27
C ALA A 219 9.68 -16.92 7.08
N PRO A 220 10.08 -17.31 5.84
CA PRO A 220 9.69 -16.57 4.64
C PRO A 220 8.17 -16.40 4.52
N TYR A 221 7.74 -15.33 3.86
CA TYR A 221 6.33 -15.15 3.52
C TYR A 221 5.88 -16.25 2.55
N GLN A 222 4.73 -16.83 2.83
CA GLN A 222 4.07 -17.79 1.94
C GLN A 222 2.84 -17.12 1.35
N ASP A 223 2.86 -16.94 0.04
CA ASP A 223 1.74 -16.38 -0.69
C ASP A 223 0.69 -17.48 -0.92
N GLU A 224 -0.39 -17.47 -0.13
CA GLU A 224 -1.51 -18.38 -0.26
C GLU A 224 -2.38 -17.98 -1.46
N VAL A 225 -1.82 -18.10 -2.67
CA VAL A 225 -2.61 -17.93 -3.89
C VAL A 225 -3.52 -19.14 -4.04
N ALA A 226 -4.82 -18.94 -3.98
CA ALA A 226 -5.77 -19.97 -4.40
C ALA A 226 -5.53 -20.28 -5.88
N VAL A 227 -4.90 -21.43 -6.13
CA VAL A 227 -4.65 -21.91 -7.49
C VAL A 227 -5.90 -22.66 -7.93
N GLY A 228 -6.73 -22.03 -8.74
CA GLY A 228 -7.93 -22.65 -9.29
C GLY A 228 -9.02 -21.64 -9.64
N SER A 229 -10.02 -22.10 -10.34
CA SER A 229 -11.25 -21.34 -10.53
C SER A 229 -12.03 -21.28 -9.22
N LEU A 230 -12.69 -20.15 -8.91
CA LEU A 230 -13.66 -20.07 -7.82
C LEU A 230 -14.84 -21.05 -8.00
N ILE A 231 -15.02 -21.56 -9.21
CA ILE A 231 -16.07 -22.48 -9.59
C ILE A 231 -15.42 -23.58 -10.42
N ASP A 232 -15.42 -24.81 -9.92
CA ASP A 232 -14.80 -25.97 -10.57
C ASP A 232 -15.61 -26.48 -11.77
N GLU A 233 -16.86 -26.06 -11.90
CA GLU A 233 -17.75 -26.43 -12.98
C GLU A 233 -18.02 -25.26 -13.93
N GLU A 234 -18.06 -25.53 -15.23
CA GLU A 234 -18.51 -24.55 -16.22
C GLU A 234 -20.01 -24.28 -16.01
N LEU A 235 -20.35 -23.09 -15.53
CA LEU A 235 -21.74 -22.70 -15.31
C LEU A 235 -22.42 -22.49 -16.67
N PRO A 236 -23.46 -23.28 -17.00
CA PRO A 236 -24.21 -23.09 -18.23
C PRO A 236 -24.90 -21.72 -18.20
N GLY A 237 -24.63 -20.91 -19.21
CA GLY A 237 -25.30 -19.61 -19.37
C GLY A 237 -26.83 -19.81 -19.46
N SER A 238 -27.59 -18.92 -18.84
CA SER A 238 -29.05 -18.93 -18.93
C SER A 238 -29.54 -18.02 -20.06
N LYS A 239 -30.49 -18.53 -20.87
CA LYS A 239 -31.05 -17.72 -21.96
C LYS A 239 -32.03 -16.72 -21.45
N ILE A 240 -32.12 -15.55 -22.10
CA ILE A 240 -33.17 -14.56 -21.87
C ILE A 240 -34.48 -15.17 -22.36
N VAL A 241 -35.48 -15.30 -21.48
CA VAL A 241 -36.80 -15.84 -21.78
C VAL A 241 -37.89 -14.77 -21.84
N ALA A 242 -37.65 -13.61 -21.26
CA ALA A 242 -38.52 -12.44 -21.38
C ALA A 242 -37.73 -11.14 -21.25
N GLU A 243 -38.19 -10.12 -21.98
CA GLU A 243 -37.62 -8.77 -21.93
C GLU A 243 -38.76 -7.79 -21.68
N LYS A 244 -38.58 -6.83 -20.75
CA LYS A 244 -39.52 -5.80 -20.39
C LYS A 244 -38.81 -4.45 -20.35
N ALA A 245 -39.27 -3.50 -21.16
CA ALA A 245 -38.80 -2.12 -21.07
C ALA A 245 -39.32 -1.43 -19.80
N LEU A 246 -38.48 -0.64 -19.16
CA LEU A 246 -38.79 0.20 -18.00
C LEU A 246 -38.50 1.66 -18.37
N PRO A 247 -39.36 2.29 -19.17
CA PRO A 247 -39.08 3.60 -19.76
C PRO A 247 -38.86 4.72 -18.73
N ASP A 248 -39.51 4.64 -17.58
CA ASP A 248 -39.39 5.63 -16.51
C ASP A 248 -37.99 5.66 -15.87
N PHE A 249 -37.19 4.58 -16.10
CA PHE A 249 -35.85 4.41 -15.60
C PHE A 249 -34.80 4.31 -16.72
N GLU A 250 -35.19 4.49 -17.97
CA GLU A 250 -34.32 4.27 -19.15
C GLU A 250 -33.61 2.91 -19.10
N ALA A 251 -34.28 1.88 -18.60
CA ALA A 251 -33.73 0.57 -18.33
C ALA A 251 -34.51 -0.55 -19.01
N VAL A 252 -33.92 -1.74 -19.06
CA VAL A 252 -34.55 -2.96 -19.55
C VAL A 252 -34.40 -4.07 -18.49
N GLU A 253 -35.53 -4.73 -18.16
CA GLU A 253 -35.52 -5.95 -17.31
C GLU A 253 -35.53 -7.19 -18.19
N TRP A 254 -34.52 -8.05 -18.01
CA TRP A 254 -34.51 -9.40 -18.55
C TRP A 254 -34.92 -10.43 -17.51
N THR A 255 -35.72 -11.38 -17.88
CA THR A 255 -35.93 -12.59 -17.10
C THR A 255 -35.14 -13.71 -17.76
N LEU A 256 -34.28 -14.37 -16.99
CA LEU A 256 -33.48 -15.48 -17.45
C LEU A 256 -34.21 -16.85 -17.27
N GLY A 257 -33.83 -17.84 -18.03
CA GLY A 257 -34.46 -19.21 -17.97
C GLY A 257 -34.37 -19.89 -16.61
N ASN A 258 -33.45 -19.46 -15.72
CA ASN A 258 -33.34 -19.92 -14.35
C ASN A 258 -34.18 -19.09 -13.36
N GLY A 259 -34.98 -18.14 -13.83
CA GLY A 259 -35.83 -17.26 -13.04
C GLY A 259 -35.13 -16.00 -12.50
N ALA A 260 -33.84 -15.84 -12.73
CA ALA A 260 -33.14 -14.61 -12.32
C ALA A 260 -33.61 -13.40 -13.15
N LYS A 261 -33.69 -12.22 -12.51
CA LYS A 261 -33.99 -10.95 -13.16
C LYS A 261 -32.75 -10.09 -13.21
N VAL A 262 -32.48 -9.51 -14.35
CA VAL A 262 -31.40 -8.58 -14.60
C VAL A 262 -31.97 -7.27 -15.11
N VAL A 263 -31.63 -6.16 -14.49
CA VAL A 263 -32.02 -4.80 -14.92
C VAL A 263 -30.74 -4.04 -15.24
N PHE A 264 -30.66 -3.40 -16.40
CA PHE A 264 -29.49 -2.64 -16.83
C PHE A 264 -29.89 -1.43 -17.68
#